data_8cfa511c77c35ef47a37252a2d15eacb
#
_entry.id   8cfa511c77c35ef47a37252a2d15eacb
#
_cell.length_a   1.000
_cell.length_b   1.000
_cell.length_c   1.000
_cell.angle_alpha   90.00
_cell.angle_beta   90.00
_cell.angle_gamma   90.00
#
_symmetry.space_group_name_H-M   'P 1'
#
loop_
_entity.id
_entity.type
_entity.pdbx_description
1 polymer ?
#
loop_
_entity_poly.entity_id
_entity_poly.type
_entity_poly.pdbx_seq_one_letter_code
_entity_poly.pdbx_strand_id
1 'polypeptide(L)'
;MHVEVLDSKEIDGGKKWFLCRGNLFDYLSELKQDFSTFSIQRRIVKNRFLDGLYNTILSGEPIPSFTLTCIDDIDIDAKQVELNLNLVEILDGLQRTFRLWMAYQICVLIEKEGLDSHVAVRSFLAEVDPGYLELDFVSSSYLRKFFETDEEGIYYEKLLDAYKKFTLTFTIWTGLKDKDIIKKMLILNAGQRPMSSTHQYELLFLRYFESPEVYQDIQLKLYREKSPEYSRVKKGNRVIGEFQLSSAIIALQSMIENKPQRIAPASLMRWDVDEMMDVELTVKYFDTAYLTKYLQYLCKLDMAISSKDAKHCQWFGKDTTLSGVFAALGKSFGSHHDEEVFKLDTIDLFINGIEQGKYHFRLDQFEQAYGELSSVRINVGNIVRKAIYAYTVEMIETGKADWSYAFKTATSGRL
;
A
#
# COMPACT_ATOMS: atom_id res chain seq x y z
N MET A 1 24.91 -13.08 -5.84
CA MET A 1 24.34 -14.43 -6.04
C MET A 1 24.49 -14.85 -7.51
N HIS A 2 25.08 -16.03 -7.78
CA HIS A 2 25.16 -16.55 -9.14
C HIS A 2 23.88 -17.30 -9.53
N VAL A 3 23.36 -17.02 -10.73
CA VAL A 3 22.22 -17.75 -11.32
C VAL A 3 22.53 -18.21 -12.74
N GLU A 4 22.02 -19.37 -13.08
CA GLU A 4 22.01 -19.90 -14.43
C GLU A 4 20.72 -19.51 -15.14
N VAL A 5 20.82 -18.94 -16.33
CA VAL A 5 19.67 -18.56 -17.16
C VAL A 5 19.20 -19.76 -17.96
N LEU A 6 17.96 -20.18 -17.74
CA LEU A 6 17.32 -21.31 -18.43
C LEU A 6 16.55 -20.84 -19.68
N ASP A 7 15.93 -19.66 -19.61
CA ASP A 7 15.19 -19.03 -20.69
C ASP A 7 15.13 -17.52 -20.48
N SER A 8 15.02 -16.77 -21.58
CA SER A 8 15.00 -15.31 -21.54
C SER A 8 14.23 -14.75 -22.72
N LYS A 9 13.58 -13.59 -22.53
CA LYS A 9 12.88 -12.90 -23.61
C LYS A 9 12.85 -11.40 -23.35
N GLU A 10 13.12 -10.64 -24.39
CA GLU A 10 12.84 -9.21 -24.45
C GLU A 10 11.41 -8.97 -24.95
N ILE A 11 10.72 -8.01 -24.35
CA ILE A 11 9.37 -7.60 -24.72
C ILE A 11 9.34 -6.09 -24.98
N ASP A 12 8.23 -5.62 -25.56
CA ASP A 12 8.07 -4.20 -25.92
C ASP A 12 8.39 -3.25 -24.75
N GLY A 13 9.06 -2.13 -25.09
CA GLY A 13 9.44 -1.11 -24.14
C GLY A 13 10.75 -1.38 -23.36
N GLY A 14 11.62 -2.26 -23.89
CA GLY A 14 12.93 -2.55 -23.29
C GLY A 14 12.87 -3.38 -22.01
N LYS A 15 11.74 -4.04 -21.77
CA LYS A 15 11.56 -4.94 -20.62
C LYS A 15 12.08 -6.32 -20.97
N LYS A 16 12.80 -6.94 -20.05
CA LYS A 16 13.30 -8.29 -20.23
C LYS A 16 12.87 -9.17 -19.05
N TRP A 17 12.66 -10.45 -19.30
CA TRP A 17 12.51 -11.44 -18.25
C TRP A 17 13.43 -12.63 -18.47
N PHE A 18 13.82 -13.22 -17.36
CA PHE A 18 14.73 -14.34 -17.30
C PHE A 18 14.15 -15.40 -16.37
N LEU A 19 14.06 -16.64 -16.85
CA LEU A 19 13.83 -17.80 -16.00
C LEU A 19 15.20 -18.32 -15.57
N CYS A 20 15.47 -18.28 -14.28
CA CYS A 20 16.78 -18.61 -13.75
C CYS A 20 16.71 -19.72 -12.70
N ARG A 21 17.86 -20.39 -12.51
CA ARG A 21 18.10 -21.34 -11.45
C ARG A 21 19.26 -20.84 -10.58
N GLY A 22 19.11 -20.88 -9.25
CA GLY A 22 20.12 -20.45 -8.30
C GLY A 22 20.08 -21.25 -7.00
N ASN A 23 21.11 -21.11 -6.17
CA ASN A 23 21.20 -21.81 -4.90
C ASN A 23 20.42 -21.10 -3.80
N LEU A 24 19.71 -21.86 -2.94
CA LEU A 24 18.92 -21.31 -1.84
C LEU A 24 19.81 -20.65 -0.77
N PHE A 25 20.93 -21.27 -0.43
CA PHE A 25 21.83 -20.74 0.58
C PHE A 25 22.41 -19.39 0.15
N ASP A 26 22.90 -19.29 -1.10
CA ASP A 26 23.41 -18.03 -1.65
C ASP A 26 22.34 -16.95 -1.66
N TYR A 27 21.12 -17.29 -2.08
CA TYR A 27 19.98 -16.37 -2.05
C TYR A 27 19.73 -15.80 -0.66
N LEU A 28 19.66 -16.65 0.36
CA LEU A 28 19.33 -16.22 1.72
C LEU A 28 20.48 -15.51 2.43
N SER A 29 21.74 -15.90 2.14
CA SER A 29 22.93 -15.33 2.77
C SER A 29 23.27 -13.93 2.27
N GLU A 30 22.96 -13.63 1.00
CA GLU A 30 23.26 -12.34 0.37
C GLU A 30 22.07 -11.35 0.37
N LEU A 31 20.88 -11.76 0.89
CA LEU A 31 19.75 -10.86 1.02
C LEU A 31 20.08 -9.69 1.94
N LYS A 32 19.72 -8.47 1.51
CA LYS A 32 19.81 -7.29 2.37
C LYS A 32 18.92 -7.48 3.62
N GLN A 33 19.36 -6.95 4.76
CA GLN A 33 18.65 -7.13 6.04
C GLN A 33 17.23 -6.57 6.02
N ASP A 34 16.99 -5.51 5.24
CA ASP A 34 15.71 -4.83 5.11
C ASP A 34 14.84 -5.32 3.95
N PHE A 35 15.17 -6.48 3.33
CA PHE A 35 14.42 -7.01 2.17
C PHE A 35 12.92 -7.15 2.44
N SER A 36 12.52 -7.28 3.70
CA SER A 36 11.12 -7.40 4.13
C SER A 36 10.39 -6.05 4.24
N THR A 37 11.12 -4.93 4.19
CA THR A 37 10.57 -3.58 4.37
C THR A 37 10.14 -2.93 3.06
N PHE A 38 10.26 -3.65 1.93
CA PHE A 38 9.86 -3.13 0.63
C PHE A 38 8.44 -2.55 0.68
N SER A 39 8.35 -1.25 0.38
CA SER A 39 7.17 -0.41 0.63
C SER A 39 5.89 -0.89 -0.06
N ILE A 40 6.04 -1.58 -1.19
CA ILE A 40 4.94 -2.03 -2.04
C ILE A 40 4.34 -3.35 -1.53
N GLN A 41 5.04 -4.13 -0.70
CA GLN A 41 4.61 -5.47 -0.31
C GLN A 41 3.68 -5.49 0.92
N ARG A 42 2.94 -6.62 1.05
CA ARG A 42 2.13 -6.89 2.23
C ARG A 42 3.02 -7.06 3.45
N ARG A 43 2.51 -6.63 4.61
CA ARG A 43 3.13 -6.96 5.89
C ARG A 43 3.31 -8.47 6.01
N ILE A 44 4.47 -8.89 6.52
CA ILE A 44 4.72 -10.29 6.85
C ILE A 44 3.72 -10.71 7.93
N VAL A 45 3.05 -11.83 7.70
CA VAL A 45 2.05 -12.35 8.62
C VAL A 45 2.45 -13.74 9.12
N LYS A 46 2.07 -14.04 10.37
CA LYS A 46 2.26 -15.37 10.96
C LYS A 46 1.45 -16.38 10.15
N ASN A 47 2.14 -17.25 9.41
CA ASN A 47 1.52 -18.31 8.62
C ASN A 47 2.18 -19.65 8.93
N ARG A 48 1.55 -20.45 9.78
CA ARG A 48 2.06 -21.76 10.19
C ARG A 48 2.15 -22.78 9.05
N PHE A 49 1.35 -22.60 7.99
CA PHE A 49 1.44 -23.50 6.83
C PHE A 49 2.78 -23.39 6.11
N LEU A 50 3.48 -22.23 6.22
CA LEU A 50 4.80 -22.06 5.65
C LEU A 50 5.90 -22.82 6.40
N ASP A 51 5.64 -23.31 7.62
CA ASP A 51 6.58 -24.17 8.35
C ASP A 51 6.73 -25.53 7.65
N GLY A 52 5.77 -25.92 6.80
CA GLY A 52 5.88 -27.10 5.93
C GLY A 52 6.96 -26.99 4.85
N LEU A 53 7.39 -25.76 4.50
CA LEU A 53 8.45 -25.56 3.51
C LEU A 53 9.78 -26.20 3.92
N TYR A 54 10.09 -26.26 5.19
CA TYR A 54 11.33 -26.90 5.67
C TYR A 54 11.37 -28.39 5.34
N ASN A 55 10.23 -29.07 5.54
CA ASN A 55 10.13 -30.50 5.20
C ASN A 55 10.23 -30.70 3.67
N THR A 56 9.61 -29.85 2.88
CA THR A 56 9.71 -29.85 1.41
C THR A 56 11.17 -29.70 0.96
N ILE A 57 11.95 -28.83 1.62
CA ILE A 57 13.37 -28.66 1.30
C ILE A 57 14.19 -29.86 1.75
N LEU A 58 13.94 -30.39 2.95
CA LEU A 58 14.62 -31.60 3.45
C LEU A 58 14.34 -32.82 2.57
N SER A 59 13.12 -32.96 2.04
CA SER A 59 12.77 -34.04 1.08
C SER A 59 13.27 -33.78 -0.34
N GLY A 60 13.84 -32.60 -0.64
CA GLY A 60 14.28 -32.22 -1.99
C GLY A 60 13.16 -31.94 -2.97
N GLU A 61 11.92 -31.77 -2.51
CA GLU A 61 10.78 -31.45 -3.35
C GLU A 61 10.82 -29.98 -3.80
N PRO A 62 10.39 -29.66 -5.05
CA PRO A 62 10.44 -28.31 -5.56
C PRO A 62 9.45 -27.40 -4.84
N ILE A 63 9.84 -26.16 -4.58
CA ILE A 63 8.96 -25.10 -4.11
C ILE A 63 8.62 -24.13 -5.24
N PRO A 64 7.47 -23.42 -5.16
CA PRO A 64 7.09 -22.48 -6.21
C PRO A 64 8.16 -21.43 -6.49
N SER A 65 8.35 -21.08 -7.76
CA SER A 65 9.30 -20.06 -8.22
C SER A 65 9.10 -18.72 -7.49
N PHE A 66 10.19 -17.97 -7.33
CA PHE A 66 10.18 -16.61 -6.83
C PHE A 66 10.18 -15.63 -8.00
N THR A 67 9.43 -14.53 -7.89
CA THR A 67 9.47 -13.48 -8.92
C THR A 67 10.16 -12.26 -8.33
N LEU A 68 11.21 -11.84 -9.02
CA LEU A 68 12.08 -10.73 -8.62
C LEU A 68 12.08 -9.65 -9.71
N THR A 69 12.39 -8.42 -9.33
CA THR A 69 12.79 -7.37 -10.27
C THR A 69 14.18 -6.86 -9.90
N CYS A 70 15.00 -6.57 -10.89
CA CYS A 70 16.35 -6.04 -10.73
C CYS A 70 16.45 -4.70 -11.45
N ILE A 71 17.11 -3.73 -10.80
CA ILE A 71 17.35 -2.40 -11.39
C ILE A 71 18.44 -2.50 -12.47
N ASP A 72 19.44 -3.40 -12.28
CA ASP A 72 20.49 -3.60 -13.26
C ASP A 72 19.92 -4.21 -14.54
N ASP A 73 20.44 -3.75 -15.67
CA ASP A 73 20.17 -4.39 -16.95
C ASP A 73 21.00 -5.68 -17.08
N ILE A 74 20.34 -6.73 -17.54
CA ILE A 74 20.95 -8.04 -17.77
C ILE A 74 21.00 -8.27 -19.28
N ASP A 75 22.15 -8.76 -19.76
CA ASP A 75 22.29 -9.15 -21.16
C ASP A 75 21.34 -10.31 -21.47
N ILE A 76 20.54 -10.17 -22.51
CA ILE A 76 19.53 -11.15 -22.90
C ILE A 76 20.12 -12.51 -23.30
N ASP A 77 21.36 -12.52 -23.80
CA ASP A 77 22.08 -13.72 -24.24
C ASP A 77 22.92 -14.36 -23.12
N ALA A 78 22.97 -13.76 -21.94
CA ALA A 78 23.73 -14.27 -20.82
C ALA A 78 23.25 -15.67 -20.41
N LYS A 79 24.17 -16.61 -20.24
CA LYS A 79 23.87 -17.96 -19.71
C LYS A 79 24.05 -18.07 -18.21
N GLN A 80 24.85 -17.20 -17.64
CA GLN A 80 25.07 -17.05 -16.20
C GLN A 80 25.09 -15.56 -15.86
N VAL A 81 24.51 -15.22 -14.73
CA VAL A 81 24.40 -13.84 -14.26
C VAL A 81 24.77 -13.78 -12.79
N GLU A 82 25.55 -12.78 -12.43
CA GLU A 82 25.81 -12.41 -11.04
C GLU A 82 24.82 -11.32 -10.62
N LEU A 83 23.86 -11.67 -9.77
CA LEU A 83 22.86 -10.76 -9.28
C LEU A 83 23.35 -10.06 -8.00
N ASN A 84 23.31 -8.74 -7.99
CA ASN A 84 23.46 -7.96 -6.77
C ASN A 84 22.11 -7.89 -6.04
N LEU A 85 21.93 -8.67 -4.98
CA LEU A 85 20.66 -8.75 -4.26
C LEU A 85 20.28 -7.44 -3.51
N ASN A 86 21.20 -6.50 -3.37
CA ASN A 86 20.87 -5.16 -2.87
C ASN A 86 20.03 -4.33 -3.85
N LEU A 87 20.09 -4.66 -5.15
CA LEU A 87 19.37 -4.00 -6.24
C LEU A 87 18.16 -4.82 -6.71
N VAL A 88 17.81 -5.86 -5.97
CA VAL A 88 16.72 -6.77 -6.28
C VAL A 88 15.55 -6.55 -5.32
N GLU A 89 14.34 -6.56 -5.86
CA GLU A 89 13.09 -6.52 -5.10
C GLU A 89 12.24 -7.75 -5.38
N ILE A 90 11.61 -8.27 -4.33
CA ILE A 90 10.79 -9.48 -4.41
C ILE A 90 9.36 -9.10 -4.82
N LEU A 91 8.88 -9.50 -5.99
CA LEU A 91 7.51 -9.25 -6.45
C LEU A 91 6.52 -10.31 -5.96
N ASP A 92 6.94 -11.59 -5.99
CA ASP A 92 6.21 -12.70 -5.38
C ASP A 92 7.14 -13.62 -4.61
N GLY A 93 6.63 -14.19 -3.51
CA GLY A 93 7.36 -15.10 -2.65
C GLY A 93 7.91 -14.47 -1.37
N LEU A 94 7.63 -13.19 -1.05
CA LEU A 94 8.16 -12.53 0.14
C LEU A 94 7.90 -13.32 1.44
N GLN A 95 6.69 -13.82 1.65
CA GLN A 95 6.35 -14.59 2.86
C GLN A 95 7.17 -15.89 2.95
N ARG A 96 7.40 -16.55 1.80
CA ARG A 96 8.24 -17.75 1.70
C ARG A 96 9.70 -17.40 1.97
N THR A 97 10.22 -16.37 1.31
CA THR A 97 11.58 -15.86 1.53
C THR A 97 11.82 -15.54 3.00
N PHE A 98 10.94 -14.76 3.62
CA PHE A 98 11.08 -14.40 5.03
C PHE A 98 11.10 -15.63 5.94
N ARG A 99 10.24 -16.61 5.69
CA ARG A 99 10.19 -17.83 6.51
C ARG A 99 11.46 -18.67 6.38
N LEU A 100 11.95 -18.83 5.15
CA LEU A 100 13.20 -19.54 4.88
C LEU A 100 14.41 -18.79 5.44
N TRP A 101 14.46 -17.49 5.24
CA TRP A 101 15.52 -16.62 5.77
C TRP A 101 15.59 -16.67 7.31
N MET A 102 14.44 -16.61 7.98
CA MET A 102 14.40 -16.69 9.44
C MET A 102 14.95 -18.02 9.96
N ALA A 103 14.60 -19.15 9.32
CA ALA A 103 15.16 -20.44 9.68
C ALA A 103 16.67 -20.51 9.39
N TYR A 104 17.11 -19.99 8.26
CA TYR A 104 18.53 -19.87 7.93
C TYR A 104 19.31 -19.09 8.98
N GLN A 105 18.82 -17.91 9.38
CA GLN A 105 19.46 -17.08 10.40
C GLN A 105 19.56 -17.80 11.76
N ILE A 106 18.53 -18.56 12.14
CA ILE A 106 18.56 -19.36 13.37
C ILE A 106 19.62 -20.46 13.28
N CYS A 107 19.69 -21.20 12.16
CA CYS A 107 20.69 -22.24 11.98
C CYS A 107 22.12 -21.67 12.05
N VAL A 108 22.36 -20.57 11.34
CA VAL A 108 23.67 -19.89 11.34
C VAL A 108 24.04 -19.38 12.74
N LEU A 109 23.06 -18.82 13.46
CA LEU A 109 23.27 -18.34 14.82
C LEU A 109 23.64 -19.48 15.78
N ILE A 110 22.94 -20.62 15.71
CA ILE A 110 23.22 -21.81 16.52
C ILE A 110 24.66 -22.29 16.26
N GLU A 111 25.02 -22.41 14.97
CA GLU A 111 26.35 -22.88 14.58
C GLU A 111 27.46 -21.92 15.02
N LYS A 112 27.27 -20.62 14.75
CA LYS A 112 28.27 -19.57 15.02
C LYS A 112 28.52 -19.34 16.50
N GLU A 113 27.46 -19.27 17.31
CA GLU A 113 27.54 -18.94 18.73
C GLU A 113 27.58 -20.18 19.63
N GLY A 114 27.53 -21.39 19.04
CA GLY A 114 27.59 -22.67 19.78
C GLY A 114 26.44 -22.86 20.77
N LEU A 115 25.22 -22.39 20.38
CA LEU A 115 24.05 -22.44 21.26
C LEU A 115 23.49 -23.88 21.32
N ASP A 116 23.33 -24.43 22.49
CA ASP A 116 22.98 -25.83 22.74
C ASP A 116 21.49 -26.10 22.98
N SER A 117 20.68 -25.04 23.07
CA SER A 117 19.27 -25.17 23.39
C SER A 117 18.41 -24.02 22.85
N HIS A 118 17.12 -24.29 22.69
CA HIS A 118 16.14 -23.28 22.29
C HIS A 118 16.00 -22.14 23.32
N VAL A 119 16.33 -22.38 24.58
CA VAL A 119 16.36 -21.36 25.65
C VAL A 119 17.55 -20.44 25.46
N ALA A 120 18.73 -21.00 25.17
CA ALA A 120 19.94 -20.22 24.87
C ALA A 120 19.74 -19.32 23.64
N VAL A 121 19.17 -19.85 22.55
CA VAL A 121 18.84 -19.05 21.36
C VAL A 121 17.90 -17.90 21.70
N ARG A 122 16.85 -18.15 22.47
CA ARG A 122 15.87 -17.12 22.83
C ARG A 122 16.48 -16.02 23.70
N SER A 123 17.31 -16.39 24.68
CA SER A 123 18.01 -15.44 25.54
C SER A 123 18.97 -14.58 24.71
N PHE A 124 19.75 -15.19 23.83
CA PHE A 124 20.67 -14.49 22.95
C PHE A 124 19.95 -13.45 22.07
N LEU A 125 18.85 -13.85 21.42
CA LEU A 125 18.07 -12.96 20.58
C LEU A 125 17.43 -11.78 21.36
N ALA A 126 17.08 -12.00 22.62
CA ALA A 126 16.53 -10.95 23.47
C ALA A 126 17.58 -9.93 23.93
N GLU A 127 18.87 -10.35 24.04
CA GLU A 127 19.97 -9.50 24.50
C GLU A 127 20.63 -8.70 23.37
N VAL A 128 20.79 -9.30 22.17
CA VAL A 128 21.61 -8.71 21.10
C VAL A 128 20.84 -7.71 20.28
N ASP A 129 19.64 -8.04 19.82
CA ASP A 129 18.76 -7.12 19.10
C ASP A 129 17.32 -7.65 19.06
N PRO A 130 16.39 -7.08 19.83
CA PRO A 130 14.98 -7.46 19.78
C PRO A 130 14.31 -7.30 18.40
N GLY A 131 14.90 -6.50 17.51
CA GLY A 131 14.40 -6.23 16.15
C GLY A 131 15.03 -7.12 15.07
N TYR A 132 16.14 -7.81 15.36
CA TYR A 132 16.92 -8.54 14.36
C TYR A 132 16.13 -9.70 13.70
N LEU A 133 15.34 -10.42 14.52
CA LEU A 133 14.45 -11.48 14.04
C LEU A 133 13.05 -11.24 14.59
N GLU A 134 12.31 -10.28 14.16
CA GLU A 134 10.94 -10.04 14.67
C GLU A 134 10.47 -11.12 15.67
N LEU A 135 10.86 -11.02 16.93
CA LEU A 135 10.70 -12.05 17.97
C LEU A 135 9.26 -12.59 18.10
N ASP A 136 8.29 -11.82 17.66
CA ASP A 136 6.89 -12.23 17.57
C ASP A 136 6.65 -13.43 16.64
N PHE A 137 7.56 -13.70 15.71
CA PHE A 137 7.50 -14.86 14.79
C PHE A 137 8.24 -16.08 15.32
N VAL A 138 9.08 -15.91 16.36
CA VAL A 138 9.95 -16.94 16.91
C VAL A 138 9.40 -17.47 18.23
N SER A 139 8.47 -18.44 18.17
CA SER A 139 7.95 -19.08 19.38
C SER A 139 8.93 -20.13 19.93
N SER A 140 8.86 -20.41 21.24
CA SER A 140 9.67 -21.47 21.87
C SER A 140 9.42 -22.84 21.22
N SER A 141 8.19 -23.13 20.80
CA SER A 141 7.86 -24.38 20.08
C SER A 141 8.50 -24.43 18.69
N TYR A 142 8.63 -23.29 18.04
CA TYR A 142 9.34 -23.19 16.76
C TYR A 142 10.83 -23.45 16.93
N LEU A 143 11.48 -22.80 17.91
CA LEU A 143 12.90 -22.99 18.19
C LEU A 143 13.24 -24.41 18.62
N ARG A 144 12.34 -25.08 19.36
CA ARG A 144 12.56 -26.44 19.84
C ARG A 144 12.84 -27.43 18.73
N LYS A 145 12.20 -27.24 17.55
CA LYS A 145 12.42 -28.10 16.37
C LYS A 145 13.87 -28.13 15.90
N PHE A 146 14.60 -27.02 16.02
CA PHE A 146 15.98 -26.93 15.55
C PHE A 146 16.95 -27.84 16.35
N PHE A 147 16.55 -28.25 17.55
CA PHE A 147 17.31 -29.13 18.44
C PHE A 147 16.77 -30.57 18.50
N GLU A 148 15.75 -30.90 17.70
CA GLU A 148 15.27 -32.27 17.56
C GLU A 148 16.36 -33.12 16.87
N THR A 149 16.57 -34.33 17.39
CA THR A 149 17.57 -35.27 16.89
C THR A 149 16.89 -36.56 16.49
N ASP A 150 17.25 -37.08 15.35
CA ASP A 150 16.86 -38.41 14.86
C ASP A 150 18.11 -39.22 14.43
N GLU A 151 17.90 -40.34 13.74
CA GLU A 151 18.98 -41.20 13.26
C GLU A 151 19.94 -40.53 12.27
N GLU A 152 19.49 -39.47 11.58
CA GLU A 152 20.25 -38.71 10.59
C GLU A 152 20.99 -37.50 11.17
N GLY A 153 20.76 -37.15 12.45
CA GLY A 153 21.43 -36.04 13.12
C GLY A 153 20.48 -34.96 13.68
N ILE A 154 21.06 -33.83 14.02
CA ILE A 154 20.32 -32.69 14.60
C ILE A 154 19.61 -31.92 13.46
N TYR A 155 18.37 -31.51 13.71
CA TYR A 155 17.52 -30.90 12.69
C TYR A 155 18.12 -29.62 12.06
N TYR A 156 18.74 -28.72 12.84
CA TYR A 156 19.31 -27.48 12.29
C TYR A 156 20.48 -27.75 11.33
N GLU A 157 21.31 -28.76 11.62
CA GLU A 157 22.44 -29.17 10.76
C GLU A 157 21.93 -29.73 9.42
N LYS A 158 20.94 -30.64 9.51
CA LYS A 158 20.31 -31.22 8.30
C LYS A 158 19.66 -30.14 7.44
N LEU A 159 18.98 -29.18 8.08
CA LEU A 159 18.32 -28.08 7.36
C LEU A 159 19.34 -27.16 6.69
N LEU A 160 20.43 -26.82 7.37
CA LEU A 160 21.50 -25.99 6.80
C LEU A 160 22.19 -26.68 5.62
N ASP A 161 22.45 -27.98 5.73
CA ASP A 161 22.99 -28.78 4.66
C ASP A 161 22.03 -28.91 3.47
N ALA A 162 20.74 -29.05 3.73
CA ALA A 162 19.73 -29.06 2.68
C ALA A 162 19.70 -27.70 1.96
N TYR A 163 19.79 -26.57 2.66
CA TYR A 163 19.84 -25.23 2.07
C TYR A 163 21.04 -25.06 1.12
N LYS A 164 22.23 -25.57 1.51
CA LYS A 164 23.44 -25.54 0.67
C LYS A 164 23.30 -26.33 -0.65
N LYS A 165 22.42 -27.33 -0.67
CA LYS A 165 22.21 -28.23 -1.82
C LYS A 165 20.96 -27.87 -2.63
N PHE A 166 20.03 -27.10 -2.05
CA PHE A 166 18.74 -26.84 -2.65
C PHE A 166 18.80 -25.79 -3.75
N THR A 167 18.16 -26.12 -4.86
CA THR A 167 18.09 -25.23 -6.03
C THR A 167 16.72 -24.57 -6.12
N LEU A 168 16.71 -23.25 -6.24
CA LEU A 168 15.53 -22.43 -6.48
C LEU A 168 15.36 -22.07 -7.95
N THR A 169 14.12 -21.85 -8.36
CA THR A 169 13.82 -21.20 -9.63
C THR A 169 13.34 -19.76 -9.39
N PHE A 170 13.78 -18.86 -10.25
CA PHE A 170 13.46 -17.43 -10.22
C PHE A 170 12.93 -16.99 -11.57
N THR A 171 11.90 -16.13 -11.55
CA THR A 171 11.56 -15.29 -12.69
C THR A 171 12.07 -13.88 -12.38
N ILE A 172 13.09 -13.41 -13.10
CA ILE A 172 13.73 -12.13 -12.86
C ILE A 172 13.32 -11.17 -13.97
N TRP A 173 12.88 -9.99 -13.59
CA TRP A 173 12.49 -8.92 -14.51
C TRP A 173 13.48 -7.77 -14.43
N THR A 174 13.84 -7.20 -15.60
CA THR A 174 14.61 -5.95 -15.71
C THR A 174 13.88 -4.96 -16.59
N GLY A 175 14.24 -3.66 -16.49
CA GLY A 175 13.61 -2.60 -17.27
C GLY A 175 12.16 -2.30 -16.88
N LEU A 176 11.66 -2.80 -15.75
CA LEU A 176 10.32 -2.47 -15.27
C LEU A 176 10.30 -1.06 -14.69
N LYS A 177 9.31 -0.28 -15.09
CA LYS A 177 8.94 0.96 -14.40
C LYS A 177 8.03 0.62 -13.21
N ASP A 178 7.92 1.52 -12.24
CA ASP A 178 7.10 1.30 -11.03
C ASP A 178 5.67 0.84 -11.35
N LYS A 179 5.04 1.41 -12.40
CA LYS A 179 3.71 0.99 -12.85
C LYS A 179 3.66 -0.47 -13.29
N ASP A 180 4.72 -0.95 -13.95
CA ASP A 180 4.80 -2.34 -14.40
C ASP A 180 5.01 -3.29 -13.22
N ILE A 181 5.81 -2.86 -12.23
CA ILE A 181 6.04 -3.58 -10.98
C ILE A 181 4.70 -3.78 -10.26
N ILE A 182 3.93 -2.70 -10.06
CA ILE A 182 2.63 -2.76 -9.39
C ILE A 182 1.66 -3.66 -10.17
N LYS A 183 1.56 -3.50 -11.51
CA LYS A 183 0.70 -4.32 -12.36
C LYS A 183 1.05 -5.82 -12.24
N LYS A 184 2.34 -6.16 -12.25
CA LYS A 184 2.80 -7.55 -12.05
C LYS A 184 2.47 -8.08 -10.66
N MET A 185 2.70 -7.31 -9.61
CA MET A 185 2.32 -7.70 -8.25
C MET A 185 0.82 -7.96 -8.10
N LEU A 186 -0.02 -7.14 -8.73
CA LEU A 186 -1.48 -7.34 -8.73
C LEU A 186 -1.86 -8.65 -9.41
N ILE A 187 -1.26 -8.94 -10.57
CA ILE A 187 -1.51 -10.18 -11.33
C ILE A 187 -1.03 -11.41 -10.56
N LEU A 188 0.20 -11.39 -10.04
CA LEU A 188 0.80 -12.51 -9.29
C LEU A 188 0.02 -12.84 -8.01
N ASN A 189 -0.57 -11.82 -7.38
CA ASN A 189 -1.38 -12.00 -6.18
C ASN A 189 -2.88 -12.27 -6.45
N ALA A 190 -3.35 -12.20 -7.70
CA ALA A 190 -4.77 -12.35 -8.02
C ALA A 190 -5.33 -13.74 -7.72
N GLY A 191 -4.50 -14.79 -7.76
CA GLY A 191 -4.87 -16.18 -7.44
C GLY A 191 -4.74 -16.56 -5.97
N GLN A 192 -4.13 -15.70 -5.13
CA GLN A 192 -3.99 -15.89 -3.69
C GLN A 192 -5.10 -15.15 -2.94
N ARG A 193 -5.01 -14.94 -1.61
CA ARG A 193 -5.93 -14.02 -0.93
C ARG A 193 -5.83 -12.64 -1.60
N PRO A 194 -6.86 -12.18 -2.31
CA PRO A 194 -6.77 -10.94 -3.07
C PRO A 194 -6.47 -9.78 -2.11
N MET A 195 -5.55 -8.92 -2.50
CA MET A 195 -5.36 -7.64 -1.81
C MET A 195 -6.67 -6.86 -1.86
N SER A 196 -7.01 -6.16 -0.77
CA SER A 196 -8.15 -5.26 -0.80
C SER A 196 -7.98 -4.20 -1.90
N SER A 197 -9.07 -3.75 -2.49
CA SER A 197 -9.03 -2.66 -3.48
C SER A 197 -8.40 -1.39 -2.89
N THR A 198 -8.58 -1.14 -1.60
CA THR A 198 -7.94 -0.03 -0.87
C THR A 198 -6.43 -0.14 -0.87
N HIS A 199 -5.90 -1.31 -0.52
CA HIS A 199 -4.46 -1.51 -0.50
C HIS A 199 -3.83 -1.44 -1.90
N GLN A 200 -4.49 -2.02 -2.90
CA GLN A 200 -4.07 -1.91 -4.31
C GLN A 200 -4.00 -0.45 -4.76
N TYR A 201 -5.02 0.33 -4.38
CA TYR A 201 -5.11 1.74 -4.70
C TYR A 201 -4.01 2.57 -4.01
N GLU A 202 -3.76 2.31 -2.73
CA GLU A 202 -2.65 2.94 -2.00
C GLU A 202 -1.30 2.68 -2.67
N LEU A 203 -1.05 1.45 -3.12
CA LEU A 203 0.21 1.09 -3.77
C LEU A 203 0.49 1.87 -5.06
N LEU A 204 -0.55 2.15 -5.87
CA LEU A 204 -0.41 2.91 -7.12
C LEU A 204 0.16 4.32 -6.88
N PHE A 205 -0.17 4.92 -5.73
CA PHE A 205 0.20 6.31 -5.43
C PHE A 205 1.30 6.43 -4.36
N LEU A 206 1.67 5.32 -3.73
CA LEU A 206 2.54 5.31 -2.55
C LEU A 206 3.84 6.09 -2.75
N ARG A 207 4.51 5.90 -3.88
CA ARG A 207 5.79 6.57 -4.21
C ARG A 207 5.72 8.09 -4.13
N TYR A 208 4.56 8.67 -4.44
CA TYR A 208 4.37 10.12 -4.41
C TYR A 208 4.15 10.65 -2.99
N PHE A 209 3.65 9.80 -2.09
CA PHE A 209 3.33 10.15 -0.71
C PHE A 209 4.35 9.63 0.31
N GLU A 210 5.39 8.89 -0.08
CA GLU A 210 6.43 8.40 0.83
C GLU A 210 7.62 9.36 0.97
N SER A 211 7.78 10.31 0.06
CA SER A 211 8.86 11.31 0.17
C SER A 211 8.69 12.15 1.44
N PRO A 212 9.69 12.19 2.34
CA PRO A 212 9.63 13.03 3.54
C PRO A 212 9.43 14.53 3.22
N GLU A 213 9.86 14.97 2.05
CA GLU A 213 9.73 16.34 1.58
C GLU A 213 8.27 16.77 1.44
N VAL A 214 7.38 15.83 1.10
CA VAL A 214 5.94 16.08 0.96
C VAL A 214 5.29 16.47 2.29
N TYR A 215 5.88 16.10 3.43
CA TYR A 215 5.37 16.37 4.77
C TYR A 215 6.11 17.48 5.51
N GLN A 216 6.98 18.20 4.83
CA GLN A 216 7.74 19.27 5.45
C GLN A 216 6.79 20.35 6.00
N ASP A 217 6.93 20.67 7.29
CA ASP A 217 6.12 21.67 8.02
C ASP A 217 4.61 21.38 8.07
N ILE A 218 4.19 20.12 7.89
CA ILE A 218 2.78 19.74 7.93
C ILE A 218 2.51 18.81 9.13
N GLN A 219 1.57 19.20 10.00
CA GLN A 219 1.09 18.34 11.08
C GLN A 219 -0.03 17.41 10.57
N LEU A 220 0.33 16.49 9.66
CA LEU A 220 -0.60 15.56 9.04
C LEU A 220 -0.03 14.15 9.09
N LYS A 221 -0.89 13.16 9.38
CA LYS A 221 -0.55 11.73 9.39
C LYS A 221 -1.48 10.97 8.46
N LEU A 222 -0.88 10.31 7.46
CA LEU A 222 -1.59 9.43 6.54
C LEU A 222 -1.34 7.98 6.93
N TYR A 223 -2.41 7.25 7.26
CA TYR A 223 -2.33 5.85 7.66
C TYR A 223 -2.72 4.95 6.50
N ARG A 224 -1.83 4.00 6.19
CA ARG A 224 -2.07 2.96 5.19
C ARG A 224 -2.96 1.86 5.76
N GLU A 225 -3.65 1.09 4.91
CA GLU A 225 -4.51 -0.03 5.33
C GLU A 225 -3.77 -1.04 6.22
N LYS A 226 -2.45 -1.20 6.02
CA LYS A 226 -1.60 -2.06 6.84
C LYS A 226 -1.17 -1.47 8.19
N SER A 227 -1.38 -0.17 8.42
CA SER A 227 -0.98 0.50 9.68
C SER A 227 -1.89 0.08 10.83
N PRO A 228 -1.37 -0.10 12.05
CA PRO A 228 -2.18 -0.47 13.22
C PRO A 228 -3.33 0.52 13.49
N GLU A 229 -3.08 1.81 13.26
CA GLU A 229 -4.02 2.91 13.51
C GLU A 229 -5.12 3.02 12.44
N TYR A 230 -4.93 2.39 11.28
CA TYR A 230 -5.87 2.49 10.16
C TYR A 230 -7.31 2.17 10.55
N SER A 231 -7.52 1.06 11.28
CA SER A 231 -8.86 0.65 11.71
C SER A 231 -9.51 1.66 12.66
N ARG A 232 -8.72 2.34 13.50
CA ARG A 232 -9.19 3.39 14.41
C ARG A 232 -9.65 4.60 13.60
N VAL A 233 -8.81 5.07 12.70
CA VAL A 233 -9.08 6.24 11.84
C VAL A 233 -10.28 5.97 10.92
N LYS A 234 -10.36 4.78 10.32
CA LYS A 234 -11.47 4.36 9.46
C LYS A 234 -12.82 4.36 10.17
N LYS A 235 -12.85 4.03 11.47
CA LYS A 235 -14.06 4.07 12.29
C LYS A 235 -14.45 5.49 12.73
N GLY A 236 -13.67 6.51 12.36
CA GLY A 236 -13.88 7.90 12.74
C GLY A 236 -13.24 8.30 14.07
N ASN A 237 -12.56 7.39 14.78
CA ASN A 237 -11.83 7.71 16.00
C ASN A 237 -10.47 8.33 15.62
N ARG A 238 -10.53 9.55 15.11
CA ARG A 238 -9.38 10.32 14.63
C ARG A 238 -9.26 11.66 15.35
N VAL A 239 -8.09 12.24 15.30
CA VAL A 239 -7.86 13.66 15.64
C VAL A 239 -7.63 14.46 14.34
N ILE A 240 -7.68 15.79 14.45
CA ILE A 240 -7.41 16.71 13.34
C ILE A 240 -6.01 16.40 12.78
N GLY A 241 -5.88 16.35 11.46
CA GLY A 241 -4.64 16.00 10.77
C GLY A 241 -4.42 14.49 10.56
N GLU A 242 -5.30 13.61 11.02
CA GLU A 242 -5.20 12.17 10.78
C GLU A 242 -6.15 11.70 9.69
N PHE A 243 -5.63 11.03 8.64
CA PHE A 243 -6.43 10.50 7.54
C PHE A 243 -5.96 9.10 7.11
N GLN A 244 -6.83 8.38 6.40
CA GLN A 244 -6.42 7.23 5.62
C GLN A 244 -5.71 7.75 4.36
N LEU A 245 -4.57 7.15 3.98
CA LEU A 245 -3.86 7.52 2.74
C LEU A 245 -4.78 7.43 1.53
N SER A 246 -5.52 6.34 1.40
CA SER A 246 -6.49 6.14 0.32
C SER A 246 -7.57 7.23 0.25
N SER A 247 -7.99 7.76 1.40
CA SER A 247 -8.98 8.85 1.43
C SER A 247 -8.39 10.19 0.98
N ALA A 248 -7.13 10.47 1.30
CA ALA A 248 -6.45 11.66 0.80
C ALA A 248 -6.23 11.58 -0.73
N ILE A 249 -5.82 10.42 -1.24
CA ILE A 249 -5.66 10.22 -2.68
C ILE A 249 -6.99 10.39 -3.42
N ILE A 250 -8.08 9.77 -2.92
CA ILE A 250 -9.40 9.86 -3.56
C ILE A 250 -9.94 11.30 -3.56
N ALA A 251 -9.63 12.08 -2.52
CA ALA A 251 -9.98 13.49 -2.44
C ALA A 251 -9.29 14.29 -3.54
N LEU A 252 -7.97 14.12 -3.69
CA LEU A 252 -7.20 14.76 -4.77
C LEU A 252 -7.77 14.42 -6.15
N GLN A 253 -7.99 13.14 -6.44
CA GLN A 253 -8.56 12.71 -7.72
C GLN A 253 -9.97 13.27 -7.95
N SER A 254 -10.81 13.28 -6.91
CA SER A 254 -12.16 13.85 -7.02
C SER A 254 -12.13 15.34 -7.35
N MET A 255 -11.13 16.06 -6.83
CA MET A 255 -10.91 17.48 -7.15
C MET A 255 -10.45 17.68 -8.60
N ILE A 256 -9.51 16.86 -9.06
CA ILE A 256 -8.99 16.92 -10.43
C ILE A 256 -10.09 16.62 -11.45
N GLU A 257 -10.89 15.59 -11.18
CA GLU A 257 -11.96 15.17 -12.09
C GLU A 257 -13.27 15.97 -11.93
N ASN A 258 -13.34 16.91 -11.00
CA ASN A 258 -14.57 17.67 -10.69
C ASN A 258 -15.78 16.78 -10.38
N LYS A 259 -15.53 15.55 -9.94
CA LYS A 259 -16.53 14.49 -9.77
C LYS A 259 -16.17 13.58 -8.60
N PRO A 260 -17.14 13.21 -7.74
CA PRO A 260 -16.87 12.28 -6.65
C PRO A 260 -16.35 10.92 -7.13
N GLN A 261 -15.18 10.54 -6.67
CA GLN A 261 -14.55 9.26 -6.99
C GLN A 261 -14.71 8.25 -5.87
N ARG A 262 -14.53 6.97 -6.18
CA ARG A 262 -14.53 5.87 -5.21
C ARG A 262 -13.45 4.86 -5.52
N ILE A 263 -12.94 4.21 -4.50
CA ILE A 263 -12.09 3.04 -4.69
C ILE A 263 -12.97 1.87 -5.12
N ALA A 264 -12.75 1.36 -6.32
CA ALA A 264 -13.43 0.18 -6.84
C ALA A 264 -12.46 -0.70 -7.65
N PRO A 265 -12.67 -2.03 -7.70
CA PRO A 265 -11.84 -2.92 -8.52
C PRO A 265 -11.78 -2.51 -9.99
N ALA A 266 -12.91 -2.04 -10.54
CA ALA A 266 -12.98 -1.54 -11.91
C ALA A 266 -12.18 -0.25 -12.14
N SER A 267 -12.02 0.60 -11.12
CA SER A 267 -11.16 1.78 -11.22
C SER A 267 -9.69 1.38 -11.27
N LEU A 268 -9.31 0.30 -10.61
CA LEU A 268 -7.93 -0.22 -10.67
C LEU A 268 -7.58 -0.79 -12.03
N MET A 269 -8.54 -1.40 -12.73
CA MET A 269 -8.36 -1.90 -14.10
C MET A 269 -8.39 -0.78 -15.16
N ARG A 270 -9.10 0.32 -14.89
CA ARG A 270 -9.10 1.52 -15.75
C ARG A 270 -7.79 2.30 -15.69
N TRP A 271 -6.94 2.00 -14.70
CA TRP A 271 -5.56 2.46 -14.64
C TRP A 271 -4.64 1.65 -15.57
N ASP A 272 -5.17 1.06 -16.62
CA ASP A 272 -4.41 0.81 -17.83
C ASP A 272 -4.02 2.19 -18.38
N VAL A 273 -2.84 2.58 -17.95
CA VAL A 273 -2.29 3.95 -17.91
C VAL A 273 -2.16 4.60 -19.33
N ASP A 274 -2.48 3.85 -20.36
CA ASP A 274 -2.38 4.33 -21.74
C ASP A 274 -3.68 5.01 -22.24
N GLU A 275 -4.81 4.94 -21.49
CA GLU A 275 -6.09 5.48 -21.97
C GLU A 275 -6.77 6.55 -21.09
N MET A 276 -6.30 6.86 -19.87
CA MET A 276 -7.19 7.54 -18.92
C MET A 276 -6.81 8.90 -18.34
N MET A 277 -5.60 9.35 -18.46
CA MET A 277 -5.24 10.74 -18.14
C MET A 277 -4.12 11.18 -19.06
N ASP A 278 -4.23 12.41 -19.54
CA ASP A 278 -3.10 13.10 -20.11
C ASP A 278 -1.90 12.93 -19.16
N VAL A 279 -0.93 12.12 -19.59
CA VAL A 279 0.24 11.74 -18.77
C VAL A 279 0.93 12.98 -18.22
N GLU A 280 0.92 14.07 -18.98
CA GLU A 280 1.53 15.34 -18.64
C GLU A 280 0.77 16.04 -17.49
N LEU A 281 -0.56 15.97 -17.48
CA LEU A 281 -1.39 16.55 -16.43
C LEU A 281 -1.24 15.78 -15.11
N THR A 282 -1.20 14.44 -15.21
CA THR A 282 -0.99 13.56 -14.02
C THR A 282 0.34 13.85 -13.35
N VAL A 283 1.42 14.01 -14.12
CA VAL A 283 2.75 14.35 -13.61
C VAL A 283 2.71 15.66 -12.83
N LYS A 284 1.99 16.69 -13.33
CA LYS A 284 1.88 18.00 -12.65
C LYS A 284 1.18 17.91 -11.29
N TYR A 285 0.12 17.10 -11.15
CA TYR A 285 -0.61 16.93 -9.89
C TYR A 285 0.12 16.09 -8.84
N PHE A 286 1.01 15.20 -9.29
CA PHE A 286 1.81 14.34 -8.41
C PHE A 286 3.26 14.83 -8.24
N ASP A 287 3.55 16.07 -8.65
CA ASP A 287 4.78 16.75 -8.30
C ASP A 287 4.87 17.01 -6.78
N THR A 288 6.07 16.90 -6.23
CA THR A 288 6.32 17.04 -4.77
C THR A 288 5.81 18.37 -4.24
N ALA A 289 6.07 19.48 -4.94
CA ALA A 289 5.64 20.81 -4.50
C ALA A 289 4.10 20.95 -4.50
N TYR A 290 3.44 20.41 -5.52
CA TYR A 290 1.99 20.41 -5.59
C TYR A 290 1.37 19.55 -4.48
N LEU A 291 1.88 18.34 -4.26
CA LEU A 291 1.41 17.45 -3.20
C LEU A 291 1.61 18.05 -1.80
N THR A 292 2.76 18.65 -1.54
CA THR A 292 3.01 19.36 -0.28
C THR A 292 1.94 20.42 -0.04
N LYS A 293 1.69 21.26 -1.04
CA LYS A 293 0.67 22.30 -0.96
C LYS A 293 -0.74 21.72 -0.82
N TYR A 294 -1.06 20.66 -1.54
CA TYR A 294 -2.34 19.94 -1.38
C TYR A 294 -2.55 19.42 0.04
N LEU A 295 -1.55 18.78 0.64
CA LEU A 295 -1.65 18.28 2.00
C LEU A 295 -1.76 19.41 3.04
N GLN A 296 -1.12 20.57 2.80
CA GLN A 296 -1.31 21.76 3.62
C GLN A 296 -2.77 22.22 3.58
N TYR A 297 -3.40 22.26 2.39
CA TYR A 297 -4.80 22.62 2.25
C TYR A 297 -5.76 21.58 2.83
N LEU A 298 -5.44 20.29 2.72
CA LEU A 298 -6.19 19.23 3.40
C LEU A 298 -6.19 19.45 4.92
N CYS A 299 -5.04 19.81 5.50
CA CYS A 299 -4.90 20.11 6.92
C CYS A 299 -5.66 21.37 7.32
N LYS A 300 -5.54 22.47 6.56
CA LYS A 300 -6.29 23.72 6.80
C LYS A 300 -7.80 23.50 6.77
N LEU A 301 -8.31 22.78 5.77
CA LEU A 301 -9.72 22.41 5.67
C LEU A 301 -10.19 21.57 6.87
N ASP A 302 -9.37 20.60 7.27
CA ASP A 302 -9.66 19.78 8.43
C ASP A 302 -9.77 20.66 9.70
N MET A 303 -8.83 21.57 9.90
CA MET A 303 -8.89 22.52 11.01
C MET A 303 -10.17 23.38 10.97
N ALA A 304 -10.50 23.94 9.81
CA ALA A 304 -11.67 24.82 9.67
C ALA A 304 -13.00 24.09 9.93
N ILE A 305 -13.11 22.83 9.47
CA ILE A 305 -14.35 22.04 9.58
C ILE A 305 -14.42 21.32 10.92
N SER A 306 -13.33 20.64 11.31
CA SER A 306 -13.29 19.67 12.42
C SER A 306 -13.15 20.33 13.79
N SER A 307 -12.69 21.59 13.86
CA SER A 307 -12.57 22.33 15.13
C SER A 307 -13.90 22.66 15.80
N LYS A 308 -15.02 22.52 15.09
CA LYS A 308 -16.36 22.80 15.63
C LYS A 308 -16.74 21.80 16.73
N ASP A 309 -16.61 20.54 16.49
CA ASP A 309 -16.88 19.46 17.44
C ASP A 309 -16.39 18.08 16.94
N ALA A 310 -16.51 17.06 17.78
CA ALA A 310 -16.11 15.70 17.46
C ALA A 310 -16.89 15.10 16.27
N LYS A 311 -18.16 15.46 16.06
CA LYS A 311 -18.95 14.96 14.92
C LYS A 311 -18.39 15.47 13.60
N HIS A 312 -18.05 16.76 13.52
CA HIS A 312 -17.43 17.33 12.33
C HIS A 312 -16.07 16.69 12.03
N CYS A 313 -15.26 16.44 13.07
CA CYS A 313 -13.99 15.75 12.93
C CYS A 313 -14.19 14.32 12.39
N GLN A 314 -15.10 13.54 12.95
CA GLN A 314 -15.42 12.19 12.46
C GLN A 314 -15.97 12.20 11.03
N TRP A 315 -16.85 13.13 10.73
CA TRP A 315 -17.51 13.24 9.44
C TRP A 315 -16.53 13.61 8.33
N PHE A 316 -15.68 14.61 8.54
CA PHE A 316 -14.73 15.08 7.53
C PHE A 316 -13.65 14.03 7.20
N GLY A 317 -13.27 13.19 8.14
CA GLY A 317 -12.28 12.11 7.92
C GLY A 317 -12.76 10.96 7.04
N LYS A 318 -14.06 10.88 6.67
CA LYS A 318 -14.58 9.77 5.85
C LYS A 318 -14.23 9.95 4.38
N ASP A 319 -13.91 8.87 3.69
CA ASP A 319 -13.63 8.85 2.25
C ASP A 319 -14.79 9.44 1.42
N THR A 320 -16.03 9.17 1.83
CA THR A 320 -17.22 9.71 1.20
C THR A 320 -17.31 11.21 1.30
N THR A 321 -16.94 11.77 2.44
CA THR A 321 -16.96 13.21 2.69
C THR A 321 -15.85 13.91 1.92
N LEU A 322 -14.62 13.42 2.05
CA LEU A 322 -13.48 13.98 1.34
C LEU A 322 -13.70 13.97 -0.18
N SER A 323 -14.14 12.83 -0.73
CA SER A 323 -14.45 12.74 -2.16
C SER A 323 -15.52 13.75 -2.60
N GLY A 324 -16.61 13.89 -1.85
CA GLY A 324 -17.69 14.83 -2.18
C GLY A 324 -17.26 16.29 -2.09
N VAL A 325 -16.61 16.68 -0.98
CA VAL A 325 -16.16 18.06 -0.76
C VAL A 325 -15.10 18.48 -1.78
N PHE A 326 -14.06 17.64 -1.99
CA PHE A 326 -13.00 17.99 -2.92
C PHE A 326 -13.45 18.01 -4.39
N ALA A 327 -14.38 17.13 -4.78
CA ALA A 327 -15.03 17.22 -6.09
C ALA A 327 -15.78 18.55 -6.28
N ALA A 328 -16.47 19.01 -5.25
CA ALA A 328 -17.18 20.29 -5.29
C ALA A 328 -16.21 21.48 -5.38
N LEU A 329 -15.09 21.44 -4.64
CA LEU A 329 -14.04 22.45 -4.76
C LEU A 329 -13.46 22.51 -6.17
N GLY A 330 -13.15 21.33 -6.76
CA GLY A 330 -12.71 21.24 -8.14
C GLY A 330 -13.73 21.86 -9.10
N LYS A 331 -15.00 21.52 -8.97
CA LYS A 331 -16.08 22.04 -9.82
C LYS A 331 -16.29 23.54 -9.68
N SER A 332 -16.27 24.07 -8.45
CA SER A 332 -16.63 25.46 -8.17
C SER A 332 -15.47 26.44 -8.38
N PHE A 333 -14.23 25.98 -8.22
CA PHE A 333 -13.03 26.83 -8.29
C PHE A 333 -12.03 26.41 -9.38
N GLY A 334 -12.26 25.29 -10.08
CA GLY A 334 -11.43 24.86 -11.20
C GLY A 334 -11.52 25.83 -12.37
N SER A 335 -10.43 25.96 -13.11
CA SER A 335 -10.43 26.66 -14.40
C SER A 335 -11.21 25.84 -15.44
N HIS A 336 -11.97 26.50 -16.29
CA HIS A 336 -12.70 25.84 -17.39
C HIS A 336 -11.78 25.43 -18.56
N HIS A 337 -10.45 25.61 -18.43
CA HIS A 337 -9.47 25.20 -19.43
C HIS A 337 -8.82 23.88 -18.97
N ASP A 338 -8.98 22.85 -19.78
CA ASP A 338 -8.51 21.46 -19.52
C ASP A 338 -6.97 21.32 -19.37
N GLU A 339 -6.21 22.37 -19.64
CA GLU A 339 -4.73 22.35 -19.61
C GLU A 339 -4.11 22.96 -18.35
N GLU A 340 -4.88 23.62 -17.47
CA GLU A 340 -4.35 24.24 -16.27
C GLU A 340 -4.57 23.39 -15.01
N VAL A 341 -3.49 23.22 -14.24
CA VAL A 341 -3.54 22.58 -12.92
C VAL A 341 -4.41 23.41 -11.97
N PHE A 342 -5.27 22.74 -11.19
CA PHE A 342 -6.12 23.37 -10.19
C PHE A 342 -5.31 24.25 -9.23
N LYS A 343 -5.71 25.51 -9.08
CA LYS A 343 -5.04 26.49 -8.24
C LYS A 343 -5.49 26.31 -6.78
N LEU A 344 -4.69 25.61 -5.98
CA LEU A 344 -5.01 25.27 -4.59
C LEU A 344 -5.32 26.50 -3.72
N ASP A 345 -4.74 27.66 -4.02
CA ASP A 345 -5.01 28.91 -3.27
C ASP A 345 -6.48 29.36 -3.33
N THR A 346 -7.23 28.91 -4.33
CA THR A 346 -8.68 29.19 -4.40
C THR A 346 -9.48 28.54 -3.27
N ILE A 347 -8.94 27.49 -2.66
CA ILE A 347 -9.54 26.83 -1.48
C ILE A 347 -9.59 27.77 -0.27
N ASP A 348 -8.70 28.77 -0.17
CA ASP A 348 -8.74 29.78 0.88
C ASP A 348 -10.08 30.55 0.89
N LEU A 349 -10.71 30.76 -0.26
CA LEU A 349 -12.05 31.37 -0.36
C LEU A 349 -13.11 30.53 0.37
N PHE A 350 -13.01 29.22 0.25
CA PHE A 350 -13.93 28.29 0.91
C PHE A 350 -13.65 28.21 2.41
N ILE A 351 -12.37 28.14 2.81
CA ILE A 351 -11.96 28.13 4.22
C ILE A 351 -12.44 29.39 4.93
N ASN A 352 -12.18 30.57 4.34
CA ASN A 352 -12.64 31.85 4.87
C ASN A 352 -14.17 31.89 5.02
N GLY A 353 -14.90 31.33 4.05
CA GLY A 353 -16.36 31.23 4.13
C GLY A 353 -16.85 30.37 5.30
N ILE A 354 -16.13 29.29 5.65
CA ILE A 354 -16.43 28.46 6.82
C ILE A 354 -16.11 29.20 8.11
N GLU A 355 -14.95 29.85 8.21
CA GLU A 355 -14.50 30.58 9.39
C GLU A 355 -15.38 31.81 9.69
N GLN A 356 -15.85 32.53 8.66
CA GLN A 356 -16.77 33.64 8.79
C GLN A 356 -18.22 33.21 9.02
N GLY A 357 -18.50 31.91 9.06
CA GLY A 357 -19.85 31.40 9.26
C GLY A 357 -20.78 31.57 8.04
N LYS A 358 -20.23 31.80 6.84
CA LYS A 358 -21.01 31.84 5.60
C LYS A 358 -21.40 30.43 5.17
N TYR A 359 -20.51 29.43 5.36
CA TYR A 359 -20.70 28.06 4.96
C TYR A 359 -20.86 27.13 6.16
N HIS A 360 -21.93 26.34 6.18
CA HIS A 360 -22.25 25.43 7.27
C HIS A 360 -22.70 24.07 6.76
N PHE A 361 -22.08 23.00 7.22
CA PHE A 361 -22.47 21.64 6.82
C PHE A 361 -23.71 21.09 7.52
N ARG A 362 -24.19 21.70 8.62
CA ARG A 362 -25.43 21.35 9.35
C ARG A 362 -25.58 19.83 9.53
N LEU A 363 -24.64 19.20 10.25
CA LEU A 363 -24.55 17.75 10.34
C LEU A 363 -25.77 17.07 10.96
N ASP A 364 -26.54 17.75 11.81
CA ASP A 364 -27.80 17.21 12.35
C ASP A 364 -28.84 16.99 11.23
N GLN A 365 -28.91 17.89 10.25
CA GLN A 365 -29.77 17.74 9.07
C GLN A 365 -29.22 16.67 8.13
N PHE A 366 -27.90 16.54 8.01
CA PHE A 366 -27.27 15.45 7.27
C PHE A 366 -27.64 14.09 7.85
N GLU A 367 -27.53 13.92 9.19
CA GLU A 367 -27.86 12.68 9.88
C GLU A 367 -29.34 12.30 9.71
N GLN A 368 -30.24 13.28 9.77
CA GLN A 368 -31.67 13.06 9.52
C GLN A 368 -31.91 12.58 8.09
N ALA A 369 -31.42 13.29 7.08
CA ALA A 369 -31.59 12.93 5.67
C ALA A 369 -30.91 11.60 5.32
N TYR A 370 -29.76 11.30 5.95
CA TYR A 370 -29.08 10.01 5.82
C TYR A 370 -29.87 8.86 6.44
N GLY A 371 -30.53 9.09 7.59
CA GLY A 371 -31.38 8.11 8.27
C GLY A 371 -32.56 7.66 7.40
N GLU A 372 -33.13 8.57 6.62
CA GLU A 372 -34.22 8.29 5.68
C GLU A 372 -33.78 7.38 4.53
N LEU A 373 -32.49 7.42 4.14
CA LEU A 373 -31.92 6.56 3.10
C LEU A 373 -31.66 5.12 3.55
N SER A 374 -31.43 4.89 4.82
CA SER A 374 -30.99 3.59 5.36
C SER A 374 -32.03 2.46 5.11
N SER A 375 -33.27 2.82 4.77
CA SER A 375 -34.32 1.89 4.34
C SER A 375 -34.17 1.39 2.90
N VAL A 376 -33.32 2.03 2.07
CA VAL A 376 -33.11 1.68 0.67
C VAL A 376 -31.77 0.96 0.51
N ARG A 377 -31.79 -0.33 0.24
CA ARG A 377 -30.63 -1.24 0.18
C ARG A 377 -29.66 -1.01 -1.00
N ILE A 378 -29.57 0.17 -1.59
CA ILE A 378 -28.80 0.38 -2.84
C ILE A 378 -27.63 1.35 -2.59
N ASN A 379 -26.41 0.84 -2.71
CA ASN A 379 -25.12 1.59 -2.86
C ASN A 379 -25.04 2.92 -2.09
N VAL A 380 -25.37 2.90 -0.82
CA VAL A 380 -25.50 4.07 0.07
C VAL A 380 -24.26 4.96 0.03
N GLY A 381 -23.05 4.39 0.00
CA GLY A 381 -21.82 5.16 -0.05
C GLY A 381 -21.68 6.06 -1.30
N ASN A 382 -22.19 5.62 -2.45
CA ASN A 382 -22.17 6.43 -3.66
C ASN A 382 -23.18 7.58 -3.60
N ILE A 383 -24.37 7.31 -3.05
CA ILE A 383 -25.39 8.35 -2.83
C ILE A 383 -24.87 9.41 -1.87
N VAL A 384 -24.24 9.00 -0.78
CA VAL A 384 -23.65 9.93 0.21
C VAL A 384 -22.59 10.83 -0.42
N ARG A 385 -21.64 10.27 -1.21
CA ARG A 385 -20.64 11.09 -1.92
C ARG A 385 -21.27 12.13 -2.83
N LYS A 386 -22.25 11.72 -3.62
CA LYS A 386 -22.98 12.60 -4.54
C LYS A 386 -23.81 13.65 -3.80
N ALA A 387 -24.45 13.29 -2.69
CA ALA A 387 -25.20 14.25 -1.88
C ALA A 387 -24.28 15.29 -1.26
N ILE A 388 -23.11 14.88 -0.72
CA ILE A 388 -22.11 15.82 -0.17
C ILE A 388 -21.59 16.76 -1.27
N TYR A 389 -21.31 16.21 -2.46
CA TYR A 389 -20.92 17.01 -3.61
C TYR A 389 -21.99 18.06 -3.96
N ALA A 390 -23.24 17.65 -4.17
CA ALA A 390 -24.32 18.54 -4.53
C ALA A 390 -24.55 19.62 -3.45
N TYR A 391 -24.58 19.23 -2.18
CA TYR A 391 -24.71 20.16 -1.05
C TYR A 391 -23.57 21.19 -1.04
N THR A 392 -22.33 20.74 -1.23
CA THR A 392 -21.16 21.63 -1.17
C THR A 392 -21.14 22.59 -2.36
N VAL A 393 -21.47 22.12 -3.59
CA VAL A 393 -21.59 22.99 -4.78
C VAL A 393 -22.67 24.06 -4.52
N GLU A 394 -23.87 23.66 -4.13
CA GLU A 394 -24.97 24.59 -3.88
C GLU A 394 -24.62 25.62 -2.79
N MET A 395 -23.95 25.17 -1.72
CA MET A 395 -23.48 26.02 -0.63
C MET A 395 -22.46 27.06 -1.12
N ILE A 396 -21.54 26.69 -1.99
CA ILE A 396 -20.53 27.61 -2.54
C ILE A 396 -21.20 28.62 -3.47
N GLU A 397 -22.09 28.17 -4.36
CA GLU A 397 -22.72 29.00 -5.40
C GLU A 397 -23.76 29.96 -4.82
N THR A 398 -24.57 29.50 -3.87
CA THR A 398 -25.73 30.26 -3.38
C THR A 398 -25.60 30.78 -1.95
N GLY A 399 -24.62 30.30 -1.20
CA GLY A 399 -24.46 30.49 0.24
C GLY A 399 -25.46 29.73 1.11
N LYS A 400 -26.34 28.92 0.51
CA LYS A 400 -27.35 28.11 1.18
C LYS A 400 -27.42 26.73 0.52
N ALA A 401 -27.64 25.70 1.31
CA ALA A 401 -27.83 24.33 0.81
C ALA A 401 -28.76 23.55 1.74
N ASP A 402 -29.45 22.56 1.18
CA ASP A 402 -30.39 21.68 1.87
C ASP A 402 -30.01 20.21 1.67
N TRP A 403 -29.88 19.46 2.79
CA TRP A 403 -29.47 18.06 2.74
C TRP A 403 -30.54 17.14 2.14
N SER A 404 -31.84 17.39 2.40
CA SER A 404 -32.92 16.59 1.84
C SER A 404 -32.96 16.73 0.32
N TYR A 405 -32.76 17.95 -0.19
CA TYR A 405 -32.65 18.19 -1.63
C TYR A 405 -31.40 17.52 -2.23
N ALA A 406 -30.25 17.66 -1.60
CA ALA A 406 -28.99 17.07 -2.05
C ALA A 406 -29.07 15.54 -2.15
N PHE A 407 -29.65 14.87 -1.13
CA PHE A 407 -29.87 13.42 -1.15
C PHE A 407 -30.88 12.99 -2.21
N LYS A 408 -31.96 13.74 -2.41
CA LYS A 408 -32.95 13.48 -3.45
C LYS A 408 -32.33 13.58 -4.85
N THR A 409 -31.50 14.59 -5.09
CA THR A 409 -30.77 14.78 -6.36
C THR A 409 -29.79 13.65 -6.59
N ALA A 410 -29.03 13.26 -5.56
CA ALA A 410 -28.06 12.15 -5.62
C ALA A 410 -28.73 10.79 -5.94
N THR A 411 -29.95 10.59 -5.48
CA THR A 411 -30.71 9.34 -5.70
C THR A 411 -31.35 9.29 -7.08
N SER A 412 -31.76 10.45 -7.64
CA SER A 412 -32.45 10.53 -8.95
C SER A 412 -31.52 10.34 -10.15
N GLY A 413 -30.20 10.22 -9.93
CA GLY A 413 -29.20 10.08 -11.01
C GLY A 413 -28.99 11.32 -11.87
N ARG A 414 -29.44 12.49 -11.44
CA ARG A 414 -29.33 13.78 -12.16
C ARG A 414 -28.01 14.53 -11.92
N LEU A 415 -27.01 13.84 -11.35
CA LEU A 415 -25.65 14.36 -11.07
C LEU A 415 -24.60 13.66 -11.94
#